data_c5ac21c81456f8ed61dab1b7473930c1
#
_entry.id   c5ac21c81456f8ed61dab1b7473930c1
#
_cell.length_a   1.000
_cell.length_b   1.000
_cell.length_c   1.000
_cell.angle_alpha   90.00
_cell.angle_beta   90.00
_cell.angle_gamma   90.00
#
_symmetry.space_group_name_H-M   'P 1'
#
loop_
_entity.id
_entity.type
_entity.pdbx_description
1 polymer ?
#
loop_
_entity_poly.entity_id
_entity_poly.type
_entity_poly.pdbx_seq_one_letter_code
_entity_poly.pdbx_strand_id
1 'polypeptide(L)'
;MANCAADKHQDAFGMVEPYQVLDRRFRDLVLPNVRLRKISGGHLWTEGPVWFPAHQCLLFSDIPNQKIFRWMCDGSVNVFRENSDFANGNTIDLNGRLITCQHGTRSVTRTEHNGAITTLADGFEGRRLNSPNDVVVKSDGSIWFTDPTYGILSNYEGYKATPEQKYNNVFRLDPETGTLASVTPEFHKPNGLAFSNDEALLYVAESGSSHEEGVPAVIRVYDVVDGNRLENGRDFAEIDEGLPDGIRVDCYGNVWSSAADGVHCFDPTGVLLGKILVPETVSNLTFGGARGNELLITATTSVYAIHVNSEALVR
;
A
#
# COMPACT_ATOMS: atom_id res chain seq x y z
N MET A 1 33.06 5.78 -23.33
CA MET A 1 32.02 4.78 -23.52
C MET A 1 32.44 3.55 -22.71
N ALA A 2 31.98 3.43 -21.51
CA ALA A 2 32.16 2.23 -20.69
C ALA A 2 30.75 1.78 -20.24
N ASN A 3 30.32 0.66 -20.85
CA ASN A 3 29.11 -0.05 -20.43
C ASN A 3 29.33 -0.55 -19.00
N CYS A 4 28.66 0.04 -18.03
CA CYS A 4 28.49 -0.55 -16.71
C CYS A 4 27.36 -1.54 -16.81
N ALA A 5 27.67 -2.79 -17.20
CA ALA A 5 26.74 -3.91 -17.03
C ALA A 5 26.60 -4.14 -15.53
N ALA A 6 25.37 -4.04 -15.02
CA ALA A 6 25.06 -4.43 -13.65
C ALA A 6 25.47 -5.89 -13.45
N ASP A 7 26.43 -6.13 -12.57
CA ASP A 7 26.84 -7.47 -12.15
C ASP A 7 25.62 -8.18 -11.55
N LYS A 8 25.09 -9.15 -12.29
CA LYS A 8 24.08 -10.07 -11.75
C LYS A 8 24.81 -10.97 -10.75
N HIS A 9 24.67 -10.68 -9.47
CA HIS A 9 25.15 -11.56 -8.42
C HIS A 9 24.40 -12.91 -8.52
N GLN A 10 25.12 -13.92 -9.02
CA GLN A 10 24.68 -15.32 -8.95
C GLN A 10 25.16 -15.92 -7.64
N ASP A 11 24.27 -16.61 -6.93
CA ASP A 11 24.65 -17.41 -5.76
C ASP A 11 25.57 -18.59 -6.17
N ALA A 12 26.08 -19.32 -5.16
CA ALA A 12 26.95 -20.48 -5.38
C ALA A 12 26.31 -21.62 -6.23
N PHE A 13 25.01 -21.49 -6.55
CA PHE A 13 24.23 -22.44 -7.36
C PHE A 13 23.81 -21.85 -8.71
N GLY A 14 24.31 -20.66 -9.08
CA GLY A 14 23.99 -20.00 -10.35
C GLY A 14 22.61 -19.36 -10.40
N MET A 15 21.96 -19.15 -9.25
CA MET A 15 20.65 -18.51 -9.15
C MET A 15 20.79 -17.01 -8.93
N VAL A 16 19.93 -16.23 -9.57
CA VAL A 16 19.87 -14.78 -9.37
C VAL A 16 19.17 -14.52 -8.04
N GLU A 17 19.87 -13.91 -7.09
CA GLU A 17 19.26 -13.43 -5.85
C GLU A 17 18.21 -12.37 -6.19
N PRO A 18 17.02 -12.39 -5.55
CA PRO A 18 15.97 -11.39 -5.79
C PRO A 18 16.28 -10.03 -5.11
N TYR A 19 17.53 -9.82 -4.70
CA TYR A 19 17.94 -8.66 -3.91
C TYR A 19 18.99 -7.81 -4.60
N GLN A 20 18.81 -6.50 -4.48
CA GLN A 20 19.87 -5.53 -4.71
C GLN A 20 20.26 -4.91 -3.37
N VAL A 21 21.45 -5.23 -2.88
CA VAL A 21 21.98 -4.71 -1.62
C VAL A 21 22.75 -3.42 -1.90
N LEU A 22 22.29 -2.30 -1.38
CA LEU A 22 22.93 -0.98 -1.52
C LEU A 22 23.66 -0.58 -0.24
N ASP A 23 23.13 -0.95 0.91
CA ASP A 23 23.76 -0.83 2.21
C ASP A 23 23.83 -2.22 2.87
N ARG A 24 24.95 -2.52 3.57
CA ARG A 24 25.16 -3.82 4.23
C ARG A 24 24.06 -4.18 5.25
N ARG A 25 23.43 -3.18 5.86
CA ARG A 25 22.31 -3.35 6.81
C ARG A 25 21.13 -4.06 6.19
N PHE A 26 20.94 -3.95 4.88
CA PHE A 26 19.87 -4.67 4.18
C PHE A 26 20.02 -6.19 4.28
N ARG A 27 21.27 -6.71 4.41
CA ARG A 27 21.52 -8.15 4.55
C ARG A 27 20.92 -8.73 5.84
N ASP A 28 20.75 -7.91 6.86
CA ASP A 28 20.15 -8.30 8.14
C ASP A 28 18.62 -8.40 8.04
N LEU A 29 18.01 -7.74 7.03
CA LEU A 29 16.57 -7.69 6.78
C LEU A 29 16.08 -8.76 5.79
N VAL A 30 16.99 -9.43 5.07
CA VAL A 30 16.64 -10.42 4.04
C VAL A 30 17.26 -11.78 4.36
N LEU A 31 16.69 -12.84 3.79
CA LEU A 31 17.17 -14.21 4.01
C LEU A 31 17.93 -14.70 2.76
N PRO A 32 19.17 -15.25 2.92
CA PRO A 32 20.05 -15.53 1.77
C PRO A 32 19.59 -16.70 0.90
N ASN A 33 18.69 -17.53 1.24
CA ASN A 33 18.32 -18.74 0.47
C ASN A 33 16.83 -18.80 0.15
N VAL A 34 16.17 -17.64 0.07
CA VAL A 34 14.74 -17.58 -0.28
C VAL A 34 14.57 -17.17 -1.75
N ARG A 35 13.42 -17.49 -2.28
CA ARG A 35 13.01 -17.15 -3.64
C ARG A 35 11.77 -16.28 -3.61
N LEU A 36 11.72 -15.33 -4.52
CA LEU A 36 10.47 -14.67 -4.87
C LEU A 36 9.56 -15.70 -5.53
N ARG A 37 8.37 -15.89 -4.99
CA ARG A 37 7.37 -16.84 -5.47
C ARG A 37 6.18 -16.08 -6.04
N LYS A 38 5.77 -16.39 -7.26
CA LYS A 38 4.48 -15.96 -7.78
C LYS A 38 3.40 -16.84 -7.17
N ILE A 39 2.49 -16.26 -6.39
CA ILE A 39 1.43 -17.00 -5.67
C ILE A 39 0.05 -16.83 -6.30
N SER A 40 -0.14 -15.81 -7.15
CA SER A 40 -1.33 -15.61 -7.96
C SER A 40 -0.98 -14.89 -9.26
N GLY A 41 -1.80 -15.00 -10.29
CA GLY A 41 -1.62 -14.29 -11.55
C GLY A 41 -2.84 -14.41 -12.47
N GLY A 42 -2.77 -13.67 -13.59
CA GLY A 42 -3.90 -13.60 -14.54
C GLY A 42 -4.93 -12.52 -14.18
N HIS A 43 -4.52 -11.58 -13.34
CA HIS A 43 -5.29 -10.39 -12.95
C HIS A 43 -5.09 -9.26 -13.98
N LEU A 44 -5.82 -8.15 -13.82
CA LEU A 44 -5.64 -6.94 -14.64
C LEU A 44 -4.80 -5.89 -13.92
N TRP A 45 -5.11 -5.60 -12.64
CA TRP A 45 -4.33 -4.70 -11.79
C TRP A 45 -4.56 -5.07 -10.32
N THR A 46 -3.57 -5.72 -9.72
CA THR A 46 -3.66 -6.17 -8.33
C THR A 46 -3.26 -5.06 -7.37
N GLU A 47 -4.02 -4.90 -6.28
CA GLU A 47 -3.86 -3.84 -5.29
C GLU A 47 -4.35 -4.24 -3.89
N GLY A 48 -4.14 -3.34 -2.93
CA GLY A 48 -4.70 -3.37 -1.59
C GLY A 48 -4.51 -4.69 -0.85
N PRO A 49 -3.29 -5.23 -0.76
CA PRO A 49 -3.06 -6.49 -0.06
C PRO A 49 -3.22 -6.28 1.45
N VAL A 50 -4.03 -7.14 2.09
CA VAL A 50 -4.20 -7.17 3.53
C VAL A 50 -4.15 -8.59 4.05
N TRP A 51 -3.31 -8.82 5.07
CA TRP A 51 -3.21 -10.10 5.76
C TRP A 51 -4.23 -10.21 6.87
N PHE A 52 -4.98 -11.32 6.91
CA PHE A 52 -5.90 -11.68 7.99
C PHE A 52 -5.25 -12.74 8.89
N PRO A 53 -4.67 -12.37 10.03
CA PRO A 53 -3.95 -13.32 10.90
C PRO A 53 -4.83 -14.44 11.44
N ALA A 54 -6.07 -14.11 11.83
CA ALA A 54 -7.02 -15.08 12.39
C ALA A 54 -7.44 -16.16 11.37
N HIS A 55 -7.43 -15.82 10.08
CA HIS A 55 -7.81 -16.72 9.00
C HIS A 55 -6.62 -17.25 8.19
N GLN A 56 -5.40 -16.78 8.50
CA GLN A 56 -4.18 -17.12 7.78
C GLN A 56 -4.34 -16.99 6.26
N CYS A 57 -4.87 -15.85 5.83
CA CYS A 57 -5.13 -15.58 4.41
C CYS A 57 -4.77 -14.15 4.03
N LEU A 58 -4.43 -13.96 2.76
CA LEU A 58 -4.29 -12.67 2.11
C LEU A 58 -5.58 -12.34 1.36
N LEU A 59 -6.12 -11.15 1.57
CA LEU A 59 -7.06 -10.54 0.63
C LEU A 59 -6.32 -9.51 -0.22
N PHE A 60 -6.71 -9.40 -1.49
CA PHE A 60 -6.20 -8.38 -2.41
C PHE A 60 -7.25 -8.04 -3.46
N SER A 61 -7.21 -6.83 -3.95
CA SER A 61 -8.11 -6.31 -4.99
C SER A 61 -7.55 -6.60 -6.38
N ASP A 62 -8.43 -6.88 -7.33
CA ASP A 62 -8.19 -6.77 -8.77
C ASP A 62 -9.15 -5.68 -9.28
N ILE A 63 -8.66 -4.45 -9.34
CA ILE A 63 -9.51 -3.26 -9.46
C ILE A 63 -10.35 -3.31 -10.73
N PRO A 64 -9.78 -3.48 -11.96
CA PRO A 64 -10.58 -3.43 -13.18
C PRO A 64 -11.57 -4.61 -13.31
N ASN A 65 -11.25 -5.74 -12.70
CA ASN A 65 -12.14 -6.91 -12.65
C ASN A 65 -13.24 -6.78 -11.59
N GLN A 66 -13.21 -5.72 -10.77
CA GLN A 66 -14.14 -5.47 -9.66
C GLN A 66 -14.26 -6.68 -8.72
N LYS A 67 -13.10 -7.24 -8.32
CA LYS A 67 -13.04 -8.41 -7.44
C LYS A 67 -12.08 -8.19 -6.29
N ILE A 68 -12.43 -8.77 -5.14
CA ILE A 68 -11.46 -9.02 -4.08
C ILE A 68 -11.19 -10.52 -4.08
N PHE A 69 -9.94 -10.90 -4.17
CA PHE A 69 -9.50 -12.30 -4.11
C PHE A 69 -9.01 -12.65 -2.71
N ARG A 70 -9.03 -13.94 -2.40
CA ARG A 70 -8.44 -14.53 -1.21
C ARG A 70 -7.45 -15.61 -1.60
N TRP A 71 -6.21 -15.42 -1.19
CA TRP A 71 -5.19 -16.47 -1.24
C TRP A 71 -5.04 -17.11 0.14
N MET A 72 -4.94 -18.43 0.18
CA MET A 72 -4.72 -19.24 1.40
C MET A 72 -3.33 -19.86 1.39
N CYS A 73 -2.79 -20.17 2.59
CA CYS A 73 -1.45 -20.79 2.73
C CYS A 73 -1.32 -22.17 2.06
N ASP A 74 -2.41 -22.84 1.72
CA ASP A 74 -2.40 -24.08 0.93
C ASP A 74 -2.20 -23.83 -0.58
N GLY A 75 -2.07 -22.57 -0.98
CA GLY A 75 -1.90 -22.14 -2.37
C GLY A 75 -3.19 -21.89 -3.13
N SER A 76 -4.35 -22.14 -2.53
CA SER A 76 -5.63 -21.88 -3.19
C SER A 76 -5.91 -20.40 -3.31
N VAL A 77 -6.48 -19.98 -4.46
CA VAL A 77 -6.96 -18.63 -4.73
C VAL A 77 -8.43 -18.67 -5.08
N ASN A 78 -9.24 -17.91 -4.39
CA ASN A 78 -10.68 -17.87 -4.57
C ASN A 78 -11.17 -16.43 -4.63
N VAL A 79 -12.28 -16.17 -5.28
CA VAL A 79 -12.97 -14.88 -5.19
C VAL A 79 -13.59 -14.76 -3.80
N PHE A 80 -13.18 -13.73 -3.05
CA PHE A 80 -13.76 -13.36 -1.76
C PHE A 80 -15.01 -12.50 -1.96
N ARG A 81 -14.94 -11.54 -2.91
CA ARG A 81 -16.06 -10.65 -3.25
C ARG A 81 -16.13 -10.42 -4.76
N GLU A 82 -17.28 -10.67 -5.34
CA GLU A 82 -17.68 -10.22 -6.67
C GLU A 82 -18.28 -8.81 -6.58
N ASN A 83 -18.23 -8.05 -7.68
CA ASN A 83 -18.78 -6.71 -7.76
C ASN A 83 -18.29 -5.82 -6.59
N SER A 84 -16.97 -5.70 -6.46
CA SER A 84 -16.34 -4.99 -5.35
C SER A 84 -16.38 -3.45 -5.49
N ASP A 85 -17.10 -2.93 -6.49
CA ASP A 85 -17.16 -1.50 -6.80
C ASP A 85 -15.80 -0.87 -7.03
N PHE A 86 -14.95 -1.55 -7.82
CA PHE A 86 -13.56 -1.14 -8.04
C PHE A 86 -12.80 -0.95 -6.72
N ALA A 87 -12.89 -1.93 -5.82
CA ALA A 87 -12.12 -1.93 -4.58
C ALA A 87 -10.63 -1.78 -4.88
N ASN A 88 -9.95 -0.92 -4.11
CA ASN A 88 -8.52 -0.68 -4.18
C ASN A 88 -7.86 -1.05 -2.84
N GLY A 89 -7.44 -0.10 -2.03
CA GLY A 89 -6.79 -0.31 -0.75
C GLY A 89 -7.68 -1.02 0.27
N ASN A 90 -7.08 -1.92 1.04
CA ASN A 90 -7.76 -2.65 2.09
C ASN A 90 -6.92 -2.66 3.36
N THR A 91 -7.60 -2.65 4.51
CA THR A 91 -7.00 -2.90 5.83
C THR A 91 -7.99 -3.60 6.75
N ILE A 92 -7.58 -3.94 7.96
CA ILE A 92 -8.48 -4.46 9.00
C ILE A 92 -8.59 -3.45 10.13
N ASP A 93 -9.79 -3.33 10.71
CA ASP A 93 -9.97 -2.54 11.92
C ASP A 93 -9.60 -3.33 13.19
N LEU A 94 -9.62 -2.67 14.34
CA LEU A 94 -9.26 -3.26 15.63
C LEU A 94 -10.17 -4.44 16.04
N ASN A 95 -11.32 -4.61 15.38
CA ASN A 95 -12.25 -5.72 15.59
C ASN A 95 -12.08 -6.82 14.52
N GLY A 96 -11.07 -6.74 13.66
CA GLY A 96 -10.81 -7.71 12.60
C GLY A 96 -11.77 -7.62 11.40
N ARG A 97 -12.46 -6.47 11.21
CA ARG A 97 -13.37 -6.24 10.08
C ARG A 97 -12.58 -5.61 8.91
N LEU A 98 -12.93 -6.01 7.69
CA LEU A 98 -12.33 -5.46 6.48
C LEU A 98 -12.80 -4.03 6.24
N ILE A 99 -11.87 -3.10 6.12
CA ILE A 99 -12.08 -1.74 5.61
C ILE A 99 -11.57 -1.70 4.17
N THR A 100 -12.36 -1.12 3.26
CA THR A 100 -12.05 -1.10 1.82
C THR A 100 -12.28 0.29 1.25
N CYS A 101 -11.32 0.81 0.51
CA CYS A 101 -11.48 1.95 -0.39
C CYS A 101 -12.11 1.49 -1.69
N GLN A 102 -13.18 2.16 -2.14
CA GLN A 102 -13.91 1.82 -3.36
C GLN A 102 -13.94 3.01 -4.32
N HIS A 103 -13.37 2.84 -5.51
CA HIS A 103 -13.38 3.88 -6.54
C HIS A 103 -14.77 4.08 -7.16
N GLY A 104 -15.50 2.99 -7.41
CA GLY A 104 -16.79 3.02 -8.08
C GLY A 104 -17.87 3.76 -7.29
N THR A 105 -17.97 3.50 -6.01
CA THR A 105 -18.87 4.21 -5.10
C THR A 105 -18.28 5.51 -4.57
N ARG A 106 -16.97 5.73 -4.75
CA ARG A 106 -16.22 6.89 -4.23
C ARG A 106 -16.35 6.96 -2.71
N SER A 107 -16.07 5.84 -2.02
CA SER A 107 -16.34 5.68 -0.59
C SER A 107 -15.31 4.81 0.13
N VAL A 108 -15.26 4.96 1.44
CA VAL A 108 -14.62 4.00 2.34
C VAL A 108 -15.72 3.18 3.00
N THR A 109 -15.60 1.86 2.94
CA THR A 109 -16.61 0.93 3.45
C THR A 109 -16.02 -0.03 4.47
N ARG A 110 -16.88 -0.60 5.30
CA ARG A 110 -16.55 -1.65 6.26
C ARG A 110 -17.42 -2.88 6.03
N THR A 111 -16.79 -4.04 5.96
CA THR A 111 -17.50 -5.33 5.92
C THR A 111 -17.70 -5.81 7.35
N GLU A 112 -18.93 -5.87 7.79
CA GLU A 112 -19.30 -6.34 9.12
C GLU A 112 -19.13 -7.87 9.22
N HIS A 113 -19.05 -8.41 10.43
CA HIS A 113 -18.87 -9.85 10.67
C HIS A 113 -20.01 -10.72 10.08
N ASN A 114 -21.19 -10.16 9.86
CA ASN A 114 -22.31 -10.84 9.22
C ASN A 114 -22.27 -10.72 7.67
N GLY A 115 -21.24 -10.10 7.12
CA GLY A 115 -21.07 -9.89 5.67
C GLY A 115 -21.76 -8.63 5.11
N ALA A 116 -22.52 -7.88 5.92
CA ALA A 116 -23.08 -6.60 5.48
C ALA A 116 -21.99 -5.57 5.23
N ILE A 117 -22.20 -4.68 4.25
CA ILE A 117 -21.28 -3.59 3.91
C ILE A 117 -21.88 -2.29 4.46
N THR A 118 -21.10 -1.61 5.29
CA THR A 118 -21.44 -0.30 5.85
C THR A 118 -20.58 0.77 5.20
N THR A 119 -21.17 1.79 4.60
CA THR A 119 -20.45 2.98 4.13
C THR A 119 -20.03 3.81 5.35
N LEU A 120 -18.75 4.09 5.47
CA LEU A 120 -18.16 4.88 6.55
C LEU A 120 -17.98 6.34 6.16
N ALA A 121 -17.58 6.60 4.89
CA ALA A 121 -17.42 7.92 4.31
C ALA A 121 -17.63 7.85 2.79
N ASP A 122 -18.40 8.81 2.22
CA ASP A 122 -18.62 8.96 0.78
C ASP A 122 -18.59 10.42 0.32
N GLY A 123 -18.42 11.36 1.27
CA GLY A 123 -18.38 12.79 0.98
C GLY A 123 -17.74 13.60 2.10
N PHE A 124 -17.30 14.80 1.73
CA PHE A 124 -16.73 15.78 2.64
C PHE A 124 -17.26 17.17 2.27
N GLU A 125 -17.74 17.93 3.27
CA GLU A 125 -18.32 19.27 3.10
C GLU A 125 -19.44 19.34 2.03
N GLY A 126 -20.30 18.29 1.97
CA GLY A 126 -21.43 18.22 1.05
C GLY A 126 -21.07 17.87 -0.39
N ARG A 127 -19.83 17.46 -0.67
CA ARG A 127 -19.31 17.00 -1.97
C ARG A 127 -18.83 15.57 -1.88
N ARG A 128 -18.99 14.82 -2.96
CA ARG A 128 -18.48 13.44 -3.02
C ARG A 128 -16.95 13.43 -2.88
N LEU A 129 -16.42 12.38 -2.27
CA LEU A 129 -14.98 12.08 -2.30
C LEU A 129 -14.50 11.92 -3.75
N ASN A 130 -13.20 12.02 -4.01
CA ASN A 130 -12.65 11.76 -5.34
C ASN A 130 -12.71 10.26 -5.67
N SER A 131 -11.75 9.50 -5.19
CA SER A 131 -11.72 8.04 -5.28
C SER A 131 -10.77 7.50 -4.20
N PRO A 132 -11.28 7.23 -2.98
CA PRO A 132 -10.45 6.70 -1.90
C PRO A 132 -9.56 5.56 -2.38
N ASN A 133 -8.24 5.66 -2.07
CA ASN A 133 -7.23 4.81 -2.68
C ASN A 133 -6.62 3.82 -1.68
N ASP A 134 -5.80 4.26 -0.73
CA ASP A 134 -5.23 3.39 0.31
C ASP A 134 -5.69 3.82 1.71
N VAL A 135 -5.60 2.91 2.69
CA VAL A 135 -6.21 3.07 3.99
C VAL A 135 -5.44 2.34 5.09
N VAL A 136 -5.30 3.01 6.24
CA VAL A 136 -4.73 2.43 7.46
C VAL A 136 -5.62 2.73 8.67
N VAL A 137 -5.56 1.88 9.67
CA VAL A 137 -6.23 2.07 10.96
C VAL A 137 -5.20 2.35 12.04
N LYS A 138 -5.40 3.44 12.78
CA LYS A 138 -4.54 3.85 13.90
C LYS A 138 -4.95 3.08 15.17
N SER A 139 -4.07 2.99 16.17
CA SER A 139 -4.33 2.27 17.43
C SER A 139 -5.50 2.84 18.25
N ASP A 140 -5.90 4.09 18.01
CA ASP A 140 -7.09 4.71 18.59
C ASP A 140 -8.40 4.36 17.86
N GLY A 141 -8.32 3.52 16.80
CA GLY A 141 -9.45 3.10 15.97
C GLY A 141 -9.78 4.07 14.84
N SER A 142 -9.17 5.24 14.76
CA SER A 142 -9.38 6.16 13.64
C SER A 142 -8.86 5.58 12.33
N ILE A 143 -9.58 5.87 11.24
CA ILE A 143 -9.31 5.37 9.90
C ILE A 143 -8.73 6.52 9.09
N TRP A 144 -7.55 6.31 8.51
CA TRP A 144 -6.86 7.31 7.70
C TRP A 144 -6.75 6.80 6.27
N PHE A 145 -7.12 7.63 5.30
CA PHE A 145 -7.13 7.22 3.90
C PHE A 145 -6.76 8.37 2.96
N THR A 146 -6.28 8.01 1.79
CA THR A 146 -5.95 8.92 0.70
C THR A 146 -7.09 9.00 -0.30
N ASP A 147 -7.32 10.19 -0.91
CA ASP A 147 -8.43 10.44 -1.82
C ASP A 147 -7.98 11.13 -3.12
N PRO A 148 -7.09 10.49 -3.91
CA PRO A 148 -6.70 10.98 -5.22
C PRO A 148 -7.81 10.77 -6.25
N THR A 149 -7.58 11.26 -7.48
CA THR A 149 -8.57 11.18 -8.56
C THR A 149 -8.43 9.95 -9.47
N TYR A 150 -7.57 8.96 -9.17
CA TYR A 150 -7.30 7.83 -10.06
C TYR A 150 -8.57 7.11 -10.53
N GLY A 151 -9.46 6.75 -9.63
CA GLY A 151 -10.69 6.00 -9.94
C GLY A 151 -11.76 6.81 -10.69
N ILE A 152 -11.55 8.11 -10.94
CA ILE A 152 -12.47 8.95 -11.72
C ILE A 152 -11.85 9.51 -13.01
N LEU A 153 -10.58 9.14 -13.32
CA LEU A 153 -9.93 9.58 -14.57
C LEU A 153 -10.47 8.84 -15.79
N SER A 154 -10.80 7.57 -15.67
CA SER A 154 -11.27 6.71 -16.75
C SER A 154 -12.31 5.70 -16.24
N ASN A 155 -12.79 4.82 -17.15
CA ASN A 155 -13.66 3.70 -16.79
C ASN A 155 -12.88 2.38 -16.58
N TYR A 156 -11.56 2.46 -16.38
CA TYR A 156 -10.72 1.28 -16.18
C TYR A 156 -10.65 0.84 -14.72
N GLU A 157 -10.47 1.80 -13.81
CA GLU A 157 -10.36 1.58 -12.36
C GLU A 157 -11.50 2.19 -11.55
N GLY A 158 -12.57 2.59 -12.22
CA GLY A 158 -13.72 3.22 -11.60
C GLY A 158 -14.68 3.77 -12.66
N TYR A 159 -15.39 4.83 -12.34
CA TYR A 159 -16.28 5.51 -13.29
C TYR A 159 -15.81 6.93 -13.53
N LYS A 160 -15.52 7.25 -14.80
CA LYS A 160 -15.07 8.59 -15.18
C LYS A 160 -16.05 9.67 -14.68
N ALA A 161 -15.52 10.62 -13.92
CA ALA A 161 -16.29 11.73 -13.36
C ALA A 161 -15.42 12.98 -13.22
N THR A 162 -16.08 14.13 -13.02
CA THR A 162 -15.39 15.37 -12.65
C THR A 162 -15.15 15.36 -11.13
N PRO A 163 -13.93 15.71 -10.65
CA PRO A 163 -13.68 15.90 -9.24
C PRO A 163 -14.62 16.95 -8.63
N GLU A 164 -15.20 16.62 -7.49
CA GLU A 164 -16.04 17.58 -6.72
C GLU A 164 -15.23 18.17 -5.56
N GLN A 165 -14.23 17.43 -5.04
CA GLN A 165 -13.28 17.95 -4.07
C GLN A 165 -12.28 18.90 -4.73
N LYS A 166 -11.92 19.98 -4.03
CA LYS A 166 -10.96 20.98 -4.53
C LYS A 166 -9.52 20.43 -4.54
N TYR A 167 -9.24 19.51 -3.64
CA TYR A 167 -7.91 18.96 -3.40
C TYR A 167 -7.94 17.42 -3.37
N ASN A 168 -6.79 16.83 -3.59
CA ASN A 168 -6.55 15.42 -3.30
C ASN A 168 -6.09 15.32 -1.84
N ASN A 169 -7.02 14.95 -0.96
CA ASN A 169 -6.79 15.00 0.47
C ASN A 169 -6.23 13.68 1.02
N VAL A 170 -5.54 13.78 2.15
CA VAL A 170 -5.49 12.71 3.13
C VAL A 170 -6.55 13.01 4.19
N PHE A 171 -7.38 12.03 4.50
CA PHE A 171 -8.47 12.16 5.45
C PHE A 171 -8.25 11.32 6.71
N ARG A 172 -8.77 11.81 7.84
CA ARG A 172 -8.96 11.09 9.08
C ARG A 172 -10.46 10.97 9.36
N LEU A 173 -10.91 9.74 9.53
CA LEU A 173 -12.29 9.41 9.90
C LEU A 173 -12.30 8.85 11.33
N ASP A 174 -13.17 9.39 12.15
CA ASP A 174 -13.55 8.79 13.43
C ASP A 174 -14.76 7.85 13.18
N PRO A 175 -14.59 6.54 13.28
CA PRO A 175 -15.65 5.61 12.91
C PRO A 175 -16.80 5.51 13.96
N GLU A 176 -16.62 6.08 15.15
CA GLU A 176 -17.64 6.11 16.18
C GLU A 176 -18.59 7.29 15.99
N THR A 177 -18.04 8.45 15.68
CA THR A 177 -18.80 9.68 15.49
C THR A 177 -19.19 9.94 14.04
N GLY A 178 -18.53 9.28 13.08
CA GLY A 178 -18.62 9.55 11.64
C GLY A 178 -17.96 10.86 11.23
N THR A 179 -17.17 11.48 12.11
CA THR A 179 -16.50 12.76 11.82
C THR A 179 -15.34 12.54 10.85
N LEU A 180 -15.45 13.17 9.67
CA LEU A 180 -14.40 13.18 8.65
C LEU A 180 -13.66 14.53 8.66
N ALA A 181 -12.34 14.51 8.67
CA ALA A 181 -11.49 15.68 8.64
C ALA A 181 -10.40 15.53 7.55
N SER A 182 -10.17 16.58 6.76
CA SER A 182 -8.99 16.70 5.91
C SER A 182 -7.79 17.02 6.81
N VAL A 183 -6.75 16.18 6.78
CA VAL A 183 -5.53 16.37 7.59
C VAL A 183 -4.40 17.01 6.80
N THR A 184 -4.39 16.85 5.48
CA THR A 184 -3.55 17.62 4.56
C THR A 184 -4.11 17.61 3.14
N PRO A 185 -4.16 18.77 2.45
CA PRO A 185 -4.55 18.90 1.05
C PRO A 185 -3.34 19.10 0.11
N GLU A 186 -2.11 18.84 0.55
CA GLU A 186 -0.89 19.30 -0.14
C GLU A 186 -0.41 18.40 -1.27
N PHE A 187 -1.08 17.28 -1.51
CA PHE A 187 -0.65 16.27 -2.49
C PHE A 187 -1.25 16.51 -3.87
N HIS A 188 -0.47 16.15 -4.90
CA HIS A 188 -0.97 15.99 -6.27
C HIS A 188 -1.76 14.69 -6.41
N LYS A 189 -1.18 13.57 -5.98
CA LYS A 189 -1.79 12.24 -6.00
C LYS A 189 -1.35 11.44 -4.77
N PRO A 190 -1.93 11.70 -3.58
CA PRO A 190 -1.61 10.91 -2.41
C PRO A 190 -2.03 9.46 -2.65
N ASN A 191 -1.16 8.51 -2.31
CA ASN A 191 -1.36 7.10 -2.59
C ASN A 191 -1.21 6.28 -1.30
N GLY A 192 -0.28 5.34 -1.23
CA GLY A 192 -0.05 4.54 -0.03
C GLY A 192 0.29 5.38 1.19
N LEU A 193 -0.12 4.90 2.37
CA LEU A 193 0.19 5.56 3.63
C LEU A 193 0.48 4.54 4.74
N ALA A 194 1.36 4.92 5.68
CA ALA A 194 1.71 4.09 6.82
C ALA A 194 2.16 4.95 8.01
N PHE A 195 1.78 4.55 9.23
CA PHE A 195 2.32 5.15 10.44
C PHE A 195 3.66 4.53 10.82
N SER A 196 4.52 5.33 11.49
CA SER A 196 5.65 4.79 12.24
C SER A 196 5.15 3.90 13.39
N ASN A 197 6.06 3.08 13.95
CA ASN A 197 5.70 2.10 14.97
C ASN A 197 5.10 2.72 16.25
N ASP A 198 5.51 3.93 16.60
CA ASP A 198 4.99 4.72 17.72
C ASP A 198 3.83 5.65 17.34
N GLU A 199 3.42 5.62 16.05
CA GLU A 199 2.39 6.47 15.46
C GLU A 199 2.67 7.99 15.59
N ALA A 200 3.91 8.37 15.85
CA ALA A 200 4.33 9.77 15.90
C ALA A 200 4.54 10.36 14.50
N LEU A 201 4.73 9.52 13.48
CA LEU A 201 4.90 9.92 12.10
C LEU A 201 3.87 9.24 11.19
N LEU A 202 3.46 9.94 10.13
CA LEU A 202 2.72 9.39 9.00
C LEU A 202 3.53 9.56 7.72
N TYR A 203 3.82 8.46 7.05
CA TYR A 203 4.40 8.43 5.71
C TYR A 203 3.28 8.38 4.67
N VAL A 204 3.40 9.16 3.59
CA VAL A 204 2.43 9.18 2.49
C VAL A 204 3.17 9.23 1.16
N ALA A 205 2.82 8.36 0.23
CA ALA A 205 3.35 8.37 -1.13
C ALA A 205 2.77 9.53 -1.94
N GLU A 206 3.64 10.29 -2.64
CA GLU A 206 3.26 11.24 -3.68
C GLU A 206 3.49 10.59 -5.03
N SER A 207 2.42 10.18 -5.70
CA SER A 207 2.46 9.51 -7.00
C SER A 207 2.08 10.42 -8.16
N GLY A 208 2.08 11.74 -7.96
CA GLY A 208 1.64 12.75 -8.93
C GLY A 208 2.41 12.72 -10.24
N SER A 209 3.69 12.31 -10.22
CA SER A 209 4.52 12.15 -11.42
C SER A 209 3.92 11.20 -12.46
N SER A 210 2.97 10.35 -12.07
CA SER A 210 2.22 9.47 -13.00
C SER A 210 1.39 10.25 -14.02
N HIS A 211 0.99 11.49 -13.73
CA HIS A 211 0.06 12.28 -14.55
C HIS A 211 0.44 13.76 -14.70
N GLU A 212 1.40 14.24 -13.91
CA GLU A 212 1.78 15.66 -13.88
C GLU A 212 3.30 15.76 -13.98
N GLU A 213 3.78 16.41 -15.05
CA GLU A 213 5.23 16.63 -15.27
C GLU A 213 5.80 17.57 -14.19
N GLY A 214 6.96 17.23 -13.66
CA GLY A 214 7.66 18.03 -12.65
C GLY A 214 7.25 17.76 -11.21
N VAL A 215 6.25 16.89 -10.95
CA VAL A 215 5.96 16.41 -9.61
C VAL A 215 6.99 15.34 -9.24
N PRO A 216 7.66 15.43 -8.07
CA PRO A 216 8.64 14.44 -7.65
C PRO A 216 7.97 13.12 -7.24
N ALA A 217 8.65 12.00 -7.49
CA ALA A 217 8.25 10.67 -7.02
C ALA A 217 8.82 10.43 -5.61
N VAL A 218 8.16 10.96 -4.58
CA VAL A 218 8.68 10.98 -3.21
C VAL A 218 7.71 10.37 -2.20
N ILE A 219 8.27 9.84 -1.13
CA ILE A 219 7.52 9.58 0.10
C ILE A 219 7.65 10.83 0.95
N ARG A 220 6.54 11.40 1.38
CA ARG A 220 6.49 12.49 2.35
C ARG A 220 6.25 11.96 3.75
N VAL A 221 6.77 12.64 4.75
CA VAL A 221 6.54 12.32 6.16
C VAL A 221 6.05 13.55 6.91
N TYR A 222 5.11 13.31 7.83
CA TYR A 222 4.50 14.32 8.68
C TYR A 222 4.59 13.91 10.14
N ASP A 223 4.71 14.87 11.02
CA ASP A 223 4.56 14.67 12.46
C ASP A 223 3.05 14.56 12.78
N VAL A 224 2.67 13.55 13.55
CA VAL A 224 1.29 13.36 14.02
C VAL A 224 1.13 14.04 15.36
N VAL A 225 0.40 15.14 15.39
CA VAL A 225 0.20 15.96 16.59
C VAL A 225 -1.18 15.69 17.18
N ASP A 226 -1.24 15.52 18.51
CA ASP A 226 -2.46 15.21 19.27
C ASP A 226 -3.24 13.98 18.73
N GLY A 227 -2.56 13.11 17.94
CA GLY A 227 -3.13 11.92 17.35
C GLY A 227 -4.12 12.18 16.19
N ASN A 228 -4.33 13.43 15.76
CA ASN A 228 -5.38 13.78 14.80
C ASN A 228 -5.02 14.89 13.81
N ARG A 229 -3.83 15.49 13.88
CA ARG A 229 -3.35 16.53 12.96
C ARG A 229 -1.99 16.18 12.39
N LEU A 230 -1.69 16.69 11.21
CA LEU A 230 -0.39 16.55 10.57
C LEU A 230 0.30 17.91 10.52
N GLU A 231 1.58 17.94 10.94
CA GLU A 231 2.43 19.11 10.92
C GLU A 231 3.81 18.76 10.33
N ASN A 232 4.62 19.76 10.04
CA ASN A 232 6.03 19.63 9.62
C ASN A 232 6.23 18.67 8.41
N GLY A 233 5.35 18.76 7.40
CA GLY A 233 5.46 17.97 6.18
C GLY A 233 6.81 18.17 5.47
N ARG A 234 7.51 17.08 5.16
CA ARG A 234 8.83 17.07 4.51
C ARG A 234 9.01 15.84 3.64
N ASP A 235 9.90 15.91 2.68
CA ASP A 235 10.29 14.76 1.89
C ASP A 235 11.11 13.79 2.77
N PHE A 236 10.75 12.52 2.74
CA PHE A 236 11.44 11.46 3.46
C PHE A 236 12.44 10.73 2.57
N ALA A 237 11.99 10.28 1.39
CA ALA A 237 12.81 9.57 0.42
C ALA A 237 12.26 9.74 -0.99
N GLU A 238 13.15 9.71 -1.98
CA GLU A 238 12.82 9.68 -3.40
C GLU A 238 12.89 8.25 -3.93
N ILE A 239 11.98 7.88 -4.83
CA ILE A 239 12.00 6.60 -5.54
C ILE A 239 12.77 6.80 -6.84
N ASP A 240 13.84 6.02 -7.02
CA ASP A 240 14.75 6.13 -8.17
C ASP A 240 14.24 5.40 -9.43
N GLU A 241 13.31 4.45 -9.30
CA GLU A 241 12.73 3.70 -10.41
C GLU A 241 11.19 3.68 -10.33
N GLY A 242 10.55 4.52 -11.13
CA GLY A 242 9.09 4.68 -11.14
C GLY A 242 8.58 5.67 -10.12
N LEU A 243 7.62 5.25 -9.30
CA LEU A 243 6.98 6.11 -8.29
C LEU A 243 6.58 5.28 -7.06
N PRO A 244 6.48 5.90 -5.87
CA PRO A 244 5.94 5.23 -4.70
C PRO A 244 4.44 5.05 -4.86
N ASP A 245 3.93 3.89 -4.42
CA ASP A 245 2.51 3.57 -4.39
C ASP A 245 2.17 3.04 -3.00
N GLY A 246 2.09 1.73 -2.76
CA GLY A 246 1.89 1.19 -1.43
C GLY A 246 3.12 1.27 -0.52
N ILE A 247 2.90 1.50 0.78
CA ILE A 247 3.94 1.64 1.81
C ILE A 247 3.61 0.78 3.02
N ARG A 248 4.64 0.16 3.63
CA ARG A 248 4.53 -0.49 4.96
C ARG A 248 5.77 -0.16 5.80
N VAL A 249 5.61 -0.19 7.13
CA VAL A 249 6.69 0.00 8.10
C VAL A 249 6.91 -1.30 8.85
N ASP A 250 8.17 -1.73 8.98
CA ASP A 250 8.54 -2.94 9.70
C ASP A 250 8.80 -2.69 11.19
N CYS A 251 9.00 -3.75 11.96
CA CYS A 251 9.24 -3.68 13.41
C CYS A 251 10.49 -2.89 13.80
N TYR A 252 11.43 -2.68 12.87
CA TYR A 252 12.64 -1.87 13.09
C TYR A 252 12.45 -0.40 12.69
N GLY A 253 11.26 -0.04 12.15
CA GLY A 253 10.94 1.29 11.66
C GLY A 253 11.42 1.55 10.23
N ASN A 254 11.90 0.51 9.51
CA ASN A 254 12.23 0.69 8.10
C ASN A 254 10.95 0.84 7.28
N VAL A 255 11.02 1.70 6.26
CA VAL A 255 9.92 1.96 5.34
C VAL A 255 10.12 1.13 4.08
N TRP A 256 9.16 0.26 3.79
CA TRP A 256 9.12 -0.56 2.59
C TRP A 256 8.10 0.03 1.62
N SER A 257 8.55 0.44 0.44
CA SER A 257 7.73 1.08 -0.58
C SER A 257 7.76 0.30 -1.88
N SER A 258 6.64 0.27 -2.55
CA SER A 258 6.55 -0.17 -3.94
C SER A 258 7.34 0.77 -4.86
N ALA A 259 7.79 0.23 -6.00
CA ALA A 259 8.46 0.92 -7.09
C ALA A 259 8.28 0.16 -8.42
N ALA A 260 8.77 0.70 -9.53
CA ALA A 260 8.64 0.05 -10.84
C ALA A 260 9.46 -1.24 -10.95
N ASP A 261 10.61 -1.32 -10.29
CA ASP A 261 11.55 -2.44 -10.34
C ASP A 261 11.40 -3.42 -9.16
N GLY A 262 10.51 -3.10 -8.19
CA GLY A 262 10.31 -3.98 -7.04
C GLY A 262 9.88 -3.27 -5.77
N VAL A 263 10.37 -3.73 -4.64
CA VAL A 263 10.14 -3.13 -3.32
C VAL A 263 11.43 -2.51 -2.80
N HIS A 264 11.40 -1.23 -2.50
CA HIS A 264 12.51 -0.47 -1.92
C HIS A 264 12.40 -0.43 -0.40
N CYS A 265 13.52 -0.63 0.31
CA CYS A 265 13.58 -0.57 1.76
C CYS A 265 14.46 0.59 2.21
N PHE A 266 13.88 1.51 2.94
CA PHE A 266 14.56 2.67 3.51
C PHE A 266 14.70 2.54 5.02
N ASP A 267 15.81 2.98 5.58
CA ASP A 267 15.93 3.10 7.03
C ASP A 267 15.07 4.26 7.58
N PRO A 268 14.88 4.38 8.90
CA PRO A 268 14.05 5.45 9.48
C PRO A 268 14.53 6.87 9.17
N THR A 269 15.71 7.04 8.59
CA THR A 269 16.26 8.34 8.18
C THR A 269 16.09 8.64 6.68
N GLY A 270 15.49 7.69 5.91
CA GLY A 270 15.26 7.82 4.47
C GLY A 270 16.41 7.33 3.60
N VAL A 271 17.41 6.65 4.17
CA VAL A 271 18.51 6.04 3.38
C VAL A 271 18.03 4.75 2.75
N LEU A 272 18.14 4.61 1.43
CA LEU A 272 17.83 3.40 0.69
C LEU A 272 18.83 2.29 1.04
N LEU A 273 18.35 1.26 1.73
CA LEU A 273 19.17 0.12 2.16
C LEU A 273 19.35 -0.92 1.05
N GLY A 274 18.31 -1.15 0.27
CA GLY A 274 18.30 -2.13 -0.80
C GLY A 274 16.91 -2.36 -1.38
N LYS A 275 16.83 -3.29 -2.33
CA LYS A 275 15.60 -3.59 -3.07
C LYS A 275 15.33 -5.08 -3.13
N ILE A 276 14.06 -5.46 -3.13
CA ILE A 276 13.60 -6.78 -3.58
C ILE A 276 13.12 -6.61 -5.01
N LEU A 277 13.82 -7.22 -5.96
CA LEU A 277 13.50 -7.10 -7.38
C LEU A 277 12.29 -7.97 -7.72
N VAL A 278 11.30 -7.37 -8.37
CA VAL A 278 10.06 -8.03 -8.82
C VAL A 278 9.94 -7.86 -10.34
N PRO A 279 9.56 -8.90 -11.09
CA PRO A 279 9.53 -8.82 -12.55
C PRO A 279 8.38 -7.97 -13.13
N GLU A 280 7.47 -7.48 -12.30
CA GLU A 280 6.35 -6.60 -12.65
C GLU A 280 6.39 -5.36 -11.75
N THR A 281 5.87 -4.22 -12.24
CA THR A 281 5.73 -3.01 -11.42
C THR A 281 4.89 -3.31 -10.19
N VAL A 282 5.46 -3.02 -9.03
CA VAL A 282 4.80 -3.24 -7.74
C VAL A 282 3.84 -2.10 -7.46
N SER A 283 2.61 -2.45 -7.13
CA SER A 283 1.57 -1.51 -6.70
C SER A 283 1.55 -1.36 -5.17
N ASN A 284 1.52 -2.49 -4.44
CA ASN A 284 1.39 -2.44 -2.97
C ASN A 284 2.03 -3.68 -2.32
N LEU A 285 2.10 -3.69 -1.00
CA LEU A 285 2.68 -4.78 -0.23
C LEU A 285 2.06 -4.87 1.17
N THR A 286 2.17 -6.04 1.79
CA THR A 286 1.84 -6.24 3.20
C THR A 286 2.70 -7.33 3.80
N PHE A 287 2.95 -7.25 5.10
CA PHE A 287 3.55 -8.36 5.85
C PHE A 287 2.47 -9.36 6.23
N GLY A 288 2.81 -10.65 6.15
CA GLY A 288 1.89 -11.73 6.48
C GLY A 288 2.61 -13.04 6.76
N GLY A 289 1.90 -14.15 6.58
CA GLY A 289 2.40 -15.48 6.91
C GLY A 289 2.30 -15.80 8.40
N ALA A 290 2.55 -17.05 8.77
CA ALA A 290 2.38 -17.55 10.13
C ALA A 290 3.24 -16.85 11.19
N ARG A 291 4.35 -16.23 10.77
CA ARG A 291 5.28 -15.50 11.63
C ARG A 291 5.28 -13.99 11.38
N GLY A 292 4.43 -13.50 10.46
CA GLY A 292 4.41 -12.08 10.10
C GLY A 292 5.61 -11.61 9.26
N ASN A 293 6.48 -12.52 8.83
CA ASN A 293 7.72 -12.22 8.13
C ASN A 293 7.72 -12.65 6.65
N GLU A 294 6.56 -12.82 6.08
CA GLU A 294 6.38 -13.03 4.65
C GLU A 294 5.87 -11.74 4.02
N LEU A 295 6.66 -11.16 3.13
CA LEU A 295 6.24 -9.99 2.36
C LEU A 295 5.39 -10.47 1.19
N LEU A 296 4.13 -10.03 1.16
CA LEU A 296 3.13 -10.34 0.16
C LEU A 296 2.96 -9.08 -0.71
N ILE A 297 3.21 -9.21 -2.01
CA ILE A 297 3.45 -8.10 -2.93
C ILE A 297 2.45 -8.18 -4.07
N THR A 298 1.60 -7.18 -4.24
CA THR A 298 0.78 -7.01 -5.42
C THR A 298 1.58 -6.27 -6.50
N ALA A 299 1.54 -6.78 -7.73
CA ALA A 299 2.32 -6.24 -8.84
C ALA A 299 1.60 -6.47 -10.16
N THR A 300 1.16 -5.41 -10.79
CA THR A 300 0.41 -5.37 -12.06
C THR A 300 -0.59 -6.52 -12.21
N THR A 301 -0.18 -7.65 -12.81
CA THR A 301 -1.09 -8.79 -13.11
C THR A 301 -0.96 -9.95 -12.14
N SER A 302 -0.15 -9.82 -11.09
CA SER A 302 0.28 -10.95 -10.25
C SER A 302 0.44 -10.56 -8.78
N VAL A 303 0.44 -11.57 -7.93
CA VAL A 303 0.82 -11.45 -6.52
C VAL A 303 2.04 -12.32 -6.26
N TYR A 304 3.02 -11.76 -5.57
CA TYR A 304 4.27 -12.42 -5.20
C TYR A 304 4.38 -12.54 -3.68
N ALA A 305 5.22 -13.48 -3.24
CA ALA A 305 5.55 -13.68 -1.84
C ALA A 305 7.04 -13.98 -1.66
N ILE A 306 7.63 -13.42 -0.63
CA ILE A 306 9.01 -13.68 -0.25
C ILE A 306 9.17 -13.58 1.27
N HIS A 307 9.89 -14.53 1.87
CA HIS A 307 10.24 -14.44 3.28
C HIS A 307 11.39 -13.47 3.48
N VAL A 308 11.25 -12.62 4.49
CA VAL A 308 12.27 -11.67 4.93
C VAL A 308 12.63 -11.92 6.39
N ASN A 309 13.69 -11.28 6.87
CA ASN A 309 14.09 -11.32 8.28
C ASN A 309 13.60 -10.07 9.04
N SER A 310 12.45 -9.58 8.63
CA SER A 310 11.72 -8.50 9.25
C SER A 310 10.22 -8.82 9.24
N GLU A 311 9.44 -8.14 10.06
CA GLU A 311 8.00 -8.36 10.20
C GLU A 311 7.28 -7.03 10.47
N ALA A 312 5.97 -6.98 10.25
CA ALA A 312 5.17 -5.87 10.74
C ALA A 312 5.13 -5.86 12.28
N LEU A 313 5.01 -4.67 12.86
CA LEU A 313 4.67 -4.58 14.27
C LEU A 313 3.28 -5.18 14.48
N VAL A 314 3.19 -6.23 15.31
CA VAL A 314 1.90 -6.81 15.70
C VAL A 314 1.22 -5.85 16.67
N ARG A 315 0.09 -5.30 16.29
CA ARG A 315 -0.76 -4.41 17.11
C ARG A 315 -2.04 -5.10 17.54
#